data_aabaa52a463e406595ef57ff6ed24d72
#
_entry.id   aabaa52a463e406595ef57ff6ed24d72
#
_cell.length_a   1.000
_cell.length_b   1.000
_cell.length_c   1.000
_cell.angle_alpha   90.00
_cell.angle_beta   90.00
_cell.angle_gamma   90.00
#
_symmetry.space_group_name_H-M   'P 1'
#
loop_
_entity.id
_entity.type
_entity.pdbx_description
1 polymer ?
#
loop_
_entity_poly.entity_id
_entity_poly.type
_entity_poly.pdbx_seq_one_letter_code
_entity_poly.pdbx_strand_id
1 'polypeptide(L)'
;MSSVLVVYSGGLDSYTLLNKALDKFERVEAITFDYGQKHSKEITFASNVCSEKAIAHEVVNLDLEKILSGSALVGTSEIPEGNYDKEKMKQTVVPNRNMIMISVAASLAIKNKCEYLWYAA
;
A
#
# COMPACT_ATOMS: atom_id res chain seq x y z
N MET A 1 18.36 14.40 -10.69
CA MET A 1 17.20 14.87 -9.90
C MET A 1 16.71 13.74 -9.03
N SER A 2 16.63 13.95 -7.73
CA SER A 2 16.18 12.90 -6.81
C SER A 2 14.65 12.85 -6.78
N SER A 3 14.12 11.65 -6.81
CA SER A 3 12.69 11.43 -6.84
C SER A 3 12.32 10.20 -6.02
N VAL A 4 11.19 10.27 -5.36
CA VAL A 4 10.71 9.18 -4.53
C VAL A 4 9.21 9.01 -4.70
N LEU A 5 8.78 7.76 -4.72
CA LEU A 5 7.38 7.40 -4.61
C LEU A 5 7.15 6.90 -3.19
N VAL A 6 6.23 7.55 -2.49
CA VAL A 6 5.90 7.21 -1.11
C VAL A 6 4.56 6.49 -1.09
N VAL A 7 4.54 5.32 -0.45
CA VAL A 7 3.27 4.66 -0.17
C VAL A 7 2.68 5.33 1.05
N TYR A 8 1.61 6.07 0.86
CA TYR A 8 1.02 6.92 1.89
C TYR A 8 -0.38 6.43 2.23
N SER A 9 -0.55 5.90 3.43
CA SER A 9 -1.83 5.33 3.84
C SER A 9 -2.78 6.33 4.48
N GLY A 10 -2.29 7.50 4.83
CA GLY A 10 -3.07 8.47 5.59
C GLY A 10 -2.89 8.33 7.10
N GLY A 11 -2.16 7.31 7.55
CA GLY A 11 -1.86 7.15 8.96
C GLY A 11 -0.67 8.00 9.41
N LEU A 12 -0.43 7.99 10.70
CA LEU A 12 0.61 8.86 11.30
C LEU A 12 2.00 8.51 10.83
N ASP A 13 2.33 7.23 10.78
CA ASP A 13 3.68 6.81 10.39
C ASP A 13 3.99 7.18 8.94
N SER A 14 3.04 6.98 8.05
CA SER A 14 3.25 7.33 6.66
C SER A 14 3.21 8.85 6.45
N TYR A 15 2.48 9.58 7.28
CA TYR A 15 2.51 11.04 7.25
C TYR A 15 3.90 11.57 7.61
N THR A 16 4.51 11.00 8.64
CA THR A 16 5.89 11.34 9.03
C THR A 16 6.86 11.03 7.89
N LEU A 17 6.69 9.88 7.27
CA LEU A 17 7.53 9.46 6.15
C LEU A 17 7.39 10.43 4.97
N LEU A 18 6.17 10.84 4.68
CA LEU A 18 5.91 11.79 3.59
C LEU A 18 6.63 13.11 3.83
N ASN A 19 6.57 13.63 5.06
CA ASN A 19 7.25 14.87 5.38
C ASN A 19 8.77 14.74 5.30
N LYS A 20 9.32 13.60 5.69
CA LYS A 20 10.76 13.35 5.53
C LYS A 20 11.14 13.31 4.06
N ALA A 21 10.29 12.73 3.23
CA ALA A 21 10.54 12.68 1.79
C ALA A 21 10.56 14.08 1.19
N LEU A 22 9.64 14.94 1.60
CA LEU A 22 9.60 16.32 1.13
C LEU A 22 10.87 17.10 1.47
N ASP A 23 11.49 16.80 2.60
CA ASP A 23 12.73 17.47 2.98
C ASP A 23 13.94 16.93 2.21
N LYS A 24 13.87 15.70 1.75
CA LYS A 24 15.04 15.01 1.20
C LYS A 24 15.07 14.96 -0.31
N PHE A 25 13.93 14.89 -0.96
CA PHE A 25 13.84 14.67 -2.40
C PHE A 25 13.31 15.90 -3.13
N GLU A 26 13.79 16.08 -4.34
CA GLU A 26 13.33 17.18 -5.18
C GLU A 26 11.93 16.95 -5.72
N ARG A 27 11.62 15.69 -6.06
CA ARG A 27 10.32 15.30 -6.57
C ARG A 27 9.75 14.20 -5.70
N VAL A 28 8.58 14.44 -5.15
CA VAL A 28 7.88 13.48 -4.31
C VAL A 28 6.53 13.19 -4.93
N GLU A 29 6.23 11.90 -5.11
CA GLU A 29 4.93 11.42 -5.51
C GLU A 29 4.41 10.49 -4.43
N ALA A 30 3.11 10.41 -4.30
CA ALA A 30 2.49 9.55 -3.30
C ALA A 30 1.43 8.68 -3.93
N ILE A 31 1.32 7.45 -3.44
CA ILE A 31 0.20 6.59 -3.80
C ILE A 31 -0.47 6.08 -2.53
N THR A 32 -1.77 5.91 -2.62
CA THR A 32 -2.57 5.33 -1.54
C THR A 32 -3.32 4.15 -2.11
N PHE A 33 -3.29 3.02 -1.41
CA PHE A 33 -4.02 1.84 -1.85
C PHE A 33 -5.41 1.82 -1.23
N ASP A 34 -6.39 1.64 -2.07
CA ASP A 34 -7.76 1.37 -1.65
C ASP A 34 -8.00 -0.12 -1.88
N TYR A 35 -8.03 -0.88 -0.81
CA TYR A 35 -8.18 -2.33 -0.93
C TYR A 35 -9.55 -2.82 -0.47
N GLY A 36 -10.54 -1.94 -0.54
CA GLY A 36 -11.93 -2.34 -0.34
C GLY A 36 -12.39 -2.38 1.10
N GLN A 37 -11.55 -2.00 2.04
CA GLN A 37 -11.96 -1.91 3.43
C GLN A 37 -12.44 -0.50 3.75
N LYS A 38 -12.97 -0.32 4.95
CA LYS A 38 -13.59 0.94 5.33
C LYS A 38 -12.56 2.01 5.66
N HIS A 39 -11.75 2.37 4.70
CA HIS A 39 -10.69 3.36 4.89
C HIS A 39 -10.95 4.66 4.14
N SER A 40 -12.21 4.93 3.81
CA SER A 40 -12.53 6.11 3.03
C SER A 40 -12.06 7.41 3.70
N LYS A 41 -12.13 7.47 5.03
CA LYS A 41 -11.68 8.65 5.76
C LYS A 41 -10.17 8.84 5.64
N GLU A 42 -9.41 7.76 5.72
CA GLU A 42 -7.96 7.82 5.60
C GLU A 42 -7.55 8.20 4.18
N ILE A 43 -8.25 7.66 3.19
CA ILE A 43 -7.99 7.98 1.80
C ILE A 43 -8.29 9.46 1.53
N THR A 44 -9.41 9.95 2.04
CA THR A 44 -9.79 11.36 1.90
C THR A 44 -8.75 12.25 2.58
N PHE A 45 -8.31 11.88 3.77
CA PHE A 45 -7.28 12.62 4.48
C PHE A 45 -5.98 12.65 3.68
N ALA A 46 -5.57 11.50 3.15
CA ALA A 46 -4.36 11.41 2.34
C ALA A 46 -4.45 12.30 1.10
N SER A 47 -5.59 12.29 0.42
CA SER A 47 -5.79 13.13 -0.75
C SER A 47 -5.72 14.61 -0.41
N ASN A 48 -6.32 15.00 0.71
CA ASN A 48 -6.30 16.39 1.15
C ASN A 48 -4.89 16.85 1.51
N VAL A 49 -4.13 16.01 2.23
CA VAL A 49 -2.76 16.35 2.59
C VAL A 49 -1.89 16.52 1.36
N CYS A 50 -1.99 15.59 0.42
CA CYS A 50 -1.20 15.69 -0.81
C CYS A 50 -1.58 16.89 -1.64
N SER A 51 -2.86 17.23 -1.68
CA SER A 51 -3.31 18.42 -2.38
C SER A 51 -2.75 19.69 -1.74
N GLU A 52 -2.79 19.77 -0.42
CA GLU A 52 -2.24 20.93 0.30
C GLU A 52 -0.75 21.09 0.09
N LYS A 53 -0.03 19.98 -0.01
CA LYS A 53 1.42 20.01 -0.18
C LYS A 53 1.85 20.02 -1.64
N ALA A 54 0.90 20.07 -2.56
CA ALA A 54 1.16 20.05 -4.00
C ALA A 54 1.96 18.82 -4.43
N ILE A 55 1.61 17.68 -3.87
CA ILE A 55 2.24 16.39 -4.20
C ILE A 55 1.35 15.65 -5.18
N ALA A 56 1.93 15.10 -6.23
CA ALA A 56 1.20 14.23 -7.13
C ALA A 56 0.76 12.99 -6.37
N HIS A 57 -0.53 12.72 -6.38
CA HIS A 57 -1.12 11.65 -5.57
C HIS A 57 -2.04 10.81 -6.43
N GLU A 58 -1.92 9.50 -6.29
CA GLU A 58 -2.77 8.56 -6.99
C GLU A 58 -3.36 7.57 -6.00
N VAL A 59 -4.64 7.28 -6.14
CA VAL A 59 -5.31 6.23 -5.37
C VAL A 59 -5.40 5.01 -6.26
N VAL A 60 -4.83 3.91 -5.81
CA VAL A 60 -4.79 2.66 -6.57
C VAL A 60 -5.78 1.69 -5.95
N ASN A 61 -6.76 1.29 -6.72
CA ASN A 61 -7.73 0.30 -6.27
C ASN A 61 -7.14 -1.10 -6.40
N LEU A 62 -7.15 -1.83 -5.30
CA LEU A 62 -6.54 -3.15 -5.24
C LEU A 62 -7.44 -4.04 -4.39
N ASP A 63 -8.18 -4.92 -5.04
CA ASP A 63 -9.11 -5.79 -4.33
C ASP A 63 -8.34 -6.94 -3.68
N LEU A 64 -7.72 -6.66 -2.55
CA LEU A 64 -6.91 -7.63 -1.83
C LEU A 64 -7.75 -8.76 -1.27
N GLU A 65 -8.96 -8.46 -0.85
CA GLU A 65 -9.84 -9.49 -0.33
C GLU A 65 -10.11 -10.54 -1.39
N LYS A 66 -10.43 -10.11 -2.59
CA LYS A 66 -10.68 -11.03 -3.69
C LYS A 66 -9.42 -11.79 -4.07
N ILE A 67 -8.29 -11.11 -4.12
CA ILE A 67 -7.02 -11.71 -4.50
C ILE A 67 -6.59 -12.75 -3.48
N LEU A 68 -6.66 -12.40 -2.19
CA LEU A 68 -6.13 -13.24 -1.13
C LEU A 68 -7.11 -14.32 -0.68
N SER A 69 -8.40 -14.04 -0.68
CA SER A 69 -9.39 -15.00 -0.24
C SER A 69 -9.92 -15.87 -1.37
N GLY A 70 -9.78 -15.41 -2.59
CA GLY A 70 -10.31 -16.15 -3.73
C GLY A 70 -9.51 -17.40 -4.02
N SER A 71 -8.54 -17.26 -4.89
CA SER A 71 -7.85 -18.42 -5.42
C SER A 71 -6.88 -19.05 -4.42
N ALA A 72 -6.09 -18.22 -3.76
CA ALA A 72 -5.07 -18.76 -2.87
C ALA A 72 -5.69 -19.50 -1.72
N LEU A 73 -6.76 -18.97 -1.17
CA LEU A 73 -7.39 -19.57 -0.03
C LEU A 73 -8.41 -20.63 -0.39
N VAL A 74 -8.94 -20.57 -1.58
CA VAL A 74 -9.71 -21.71 -2.09
C VAL A 74 -8.81 -22.92 -2.20
N GLY A 75 -7.59 -22.72 -2.69
CA GLY A 75 -6.62 -23.80 -2.66
C GLY A 75 -6.37 -24.31 -1.26
N THR A 76 -6.35 -23.42 -0.28
CA THR A 76 -6.12 -23.80 1.09
C THR A 76 -7.36 -24.32 1.79
N SER A 77 -8.54 -24.02 1.29
CA SER A 77 -9.75 -24.61 1.83
C SER A 77 -9.79 -26.12 1.61
N GLU A 78 -8.92 -26.59 0.75
CA GLU A 78 -8.72 -28.02 0.56
C GLU A 78 -7.85 -28.65 1.63
N ILE A 79 -7.36 -27.88 2.57
CA ILE A 79 -6.56 -28.43 3.66
C ILE A 79 -7.46 -29.34 4.47
N PRO A 80 -7.19 -30.64 4.41
CA PRO A 80 -8.17 -31.62 4.86
C PRO A 80 -8.53 -31.51 6.32
N GLU A 81 -7.58 -31.21 7.10
CA GLU A 81 -7.79 -31.31 8.55
C GLU A 81 -8.48 -30.11 9.12
N GLY A 82 -8.60 -29.06 8.39
CA GLY A 82 -9.13 -27.83 8.95
C GLY A 82 -8.35 -27.35 10.15
N ASN A 83 -7.23 -27.97 10.41
CA ASN A 83 -6.39 -27.62 11.54
C ASN A 83 -5.51 -26.43 11.25
N TYR A 84 -5.59 -25.97 10.08
CA TYR A 84 -4.96 -24.71 9.76
C TYR A 84 -5.79 -23.68 10.46
N ASP A 85 -5.42 -23.37 11.66
CA ASP A 85 -6.27 -22.45 12.39
C ASP A 85 -6.26 -21.11 11.69
N LYS A 86 -7.35 -20.39 11.92
CA LYS A 86 -7.59 -19.13 11.24
C LYS A 86 -6.51 -18.10 11.58
N GLU A 87 -5.85 -18.25 12.72
CA GLU A 87 -4.82 -17.30 13.12
C GLU A 87 -3.58 -17.44 12.25
N LYS A 88 -3.19 -18.67 11.93
CA LYS A 88 -2.04 -18.88 11.04
C LYS A 88 -2.31 -18.33 9.66
N MET A 89 -3.53 -18.50 9.17
CA MET A 89 -3.91 -17.94 7.88
C MET A 89 -3.86 -16.42 7.90
N LYS A 90 -4.33 -15.81 8.98
CA LYS A 90 -4.26 -14.35 9.12
C LYS A 90 -2.83 -13.86 9.17
N GLN A 91 -1.96 -14.58 9.85
CA GLN A 91 -0.55 -14.21 9.92
C GLN A 91 0.12 -14.30 8.56
N THR A 92 -0.34 -15.18 7.70
CA THR A 92 0.19 -15.31 6.34
C THR A 92 -0.37 -14.24 5.42
N VAL A 93 -1.64 -13.90 5.58
CA VAL A 93 -2.32 -12.95 4.71
C VAL A 93 -1.71 -11.55 4.79
N VAL A 94 -1.38 -11.09 6.00
CA VAL A 94 -0.84 -9.74 6.16
C VAL A 94 0.50 -9.55 5.46
N PRO A 95 1.49 -10.44 5.61
CA PRO A 95 2.73 -10.32 4.84
C PRO A 95 2.50 -10.39 3.34
N ASN A 96 1.62 -11.27 2.88
CA ASN A 96 1.33 -11.36 1.45
C ASN A 96 0.72 -10.08 0.92
N ARG A 97 -0.16 -9.46 1.69
CA ARG A 97 -0.75 -8.18 1.32
C ARG A 97 0.33 -7.12 1.15
N ASN A 98 1.28 -7.05 2.08
CA ASN A 98 2.35 -6.08 2.01
C ASN A 98 3.23 -6.33 0.79
N MET A 99 3.53 -7.58 0.48
CA MET A 99 4.31 -7.92 -0.71
C MET A 99 3.61 -7.49 -1.98
N ILE A 100 2.31 -7.73 -2.07
CA ILE A 100 1.54 -7.31 -3.24
C ILE A 100 1.57 -5.79 -3.38
N MET A 101 1.35 -5.09 -2.30
CA MET A 101 1.33 -3.62 -2.32
C MET A 101 2.70 -3.06 -2.70
N ILE A 102 3.77 -3.62 -2.17
CA ILE A 102 5.12 -3.18 -2.50
C ILE A 102 5.43 -3.46 -3.97
N SER A 103 5.02 -4.61 -4.48
CA SER A 103 5.26 -4.96 -5.89
C SER A 103 4.53 -4.01 -6.83
N VAL A 104 3.29 -3.68 -6.52
CA VAL A 104 2.53 -2.71 -7.32
C VAL A 104 3.18 -1.34 -7.23
N ALA A 105 3.57 -0.92 -6.02
CA ALA A 105 4.22 0.37 -5.82
C ALA A 105 5.54 0.44 -6.58
N ALA A 106 6.33 -0.61 -6.57
CA ALA A 106 7.58 -0.66 -7.31
C ALA A 106 7.35 -0.51 -8.81
N SER A 107 6.31 -1.16 -9.32
CA SER A 107 5.95 -1.02 -10.74
C SER A 107 5.58 0.41 -11.09
N LEU A 108 4.83 1.07 -10.22
CA LEU A 108 4.44 2.46 -10.44
C LEU A 108 5.64 3.40 -10.31
N ALA A 109 6.56 3.12 -9.40
CA ALA A 109 7.77 3.91 -9.27
C ALA A 109 8.60 3.85 -10.55
N ILE A 110 8.72 2.66 -11.13
CA ILE A 110 9.44 2.49 -12.40
C ILE A 110 8.72 3.24 -13.52
N LYS A 111 7.40 3.08 -13.60
CA LYS A 111 6.60 3.76 -14.61
C LYS A 111 6.75 5.27 -14.52
N ASN A 112 6.76 5.80 -13.33
CA ASN A 112 6.83 7.24 -13.08
C ASN A 112 8.26 7.76 -12.99
N LYS A 113 9.25 6.89 -13.21
CA LYS A 113 10.67 7.22 -13.20
C LYS A 113 11.12 7.79 -11.86
N CYS A 114 10.58 7.26 -10.78
CA CYS A 114 11.05 7.58 -9.44
C CYS A 114 12.25 6.69 -9.10
N GLU A 115 13.27 7.31 -8.53
CA GLU A 115 14.50 6.60 -8.19
C GLU A 115 14.38 5.77 -6.93
N TYR A 116 13.49 6.15 -6.03
CA TYR A 116 13.33 5.50 -4.74
C TYR A 116 11.86 5.19 -4.48
N LEU A 117 11.65 4.17 -3.69
CA LEU A 117 10.33 3.80 -3.18
C LEU A 117 10.42 3.73 -1.65
N TRP A 118 9.58 4.50 -0.98
CA TRP A 118 9.52 4.51 0.47
C TRP A 118 8.18 3.94 0.94
N TYR A 119 8.27 3.07 1.93
CA TYR A 119 7.10 2.40 2.46
C TYR A 119 7.19 2.34 3.99
N ALA A 120 6.17 2.82 4.66
CA ALA A 120 6.06 2.70 6.10
C ALA A 120 5.21 1.46 6.42
N ALA A 121 5.83 0.51 7.04
CA ALA A 121 5.17 -0.74 7.39
C ALA A 121 4.20 -0.55 8.57
#